data_211aac039a1cf0022d63a878ab58007d
#
_entry.id   211aac039a1cf0022d63a878ab58007d
#
_cell.length_a   1.000
_cell.length_b   1.000
_cell.length_c   1.000
_cell.angle_alpha   90.00
_cell.angle_beta   90.00
_cell.angle_gamma   90.00
#
_symmetry.space_group_name_H-M   'P 1'
#
loop_
_entity.id
_entity.type
_entity.pdbx_description
1 polymer ?
#
loop_
_entity_poly.entity_id
_entity_poly.type
_entity_poly.pdbx_seq_one_letter_code
_entity_poly.pdbx_strand_id
1 'polypeptide(L)'
;TIGAERRARLRTMTETPVAAFVCPSRRAVQAFPFRRDGSLVNADNPDVCGRSDYAANIGDAVPVDQRAAGPKTWEEGLAWDDGSLPEAAWVAARHSGVMFQLSRVAPRHITDGLSKTYLLGEKFLPPEEYESGYSFGDDQALYVGFDRDQSRSTHRLHPPLRDRTAPRVWLKDRDDETVLDWNFGSTHHQSLGMASCDGSVRRVGYDVDPVVHERLGNRADGQIVQPE
;
A
#
# COMPACT_ATOMS: atom_id res chain seq x y z
N THR A 1 -16.42 23.63 3.73
CA THR A 1 -16.40 23.23 2.31
C THR A 1 -15.12 23.78 1.67
N ILE A 2 -14.35 22.93 1.01
CA ILE A 2 -13.13 23.34 0.30
C ILE A 2 -13.56 24.15 -0.94
N GLY A 3 -12.99 25.36 -1.10
CA GLY A 3 -13.30 26.23 -2.23
C GLY A 3 -12.89 25.63 -3.58
N ALA A 4 -13.56 26.05 -4.67
CA ALA A 4 -13.36 25.51 -6.02
C ALA A 4 -11.89 25.61 -6.49
N GLU A 5 -11.20 26.73 -6.23
CA GLU A 5 -9.80 26.89 -6.60
C GLU A 5 -8.90 25.85 -5.93
N ARG A 6 -9.12 25.55 -4.64
CA ARG A 6 -8.36 24.52 -3.94
C ARG A 6 -8.63 23.13 -4.48
N ARG A 7 -9.87 22.81 -4.82
CA ARG A 7 -10.25 21.54 -5.45
C ARG A 7 -9.54 21.35 -6.79
N ALA A 8 -9.49 22.39 -7.62
CA ALA A 8 -8.79 22.37 -8.91
C ALA A 8 -7.28 22.16 -8.74
N ARG A 9 -6.65 22.82 -7.75
CA ARG A 9 -5.21 22.62 -7.45
C ARG A 9 -4.92 21.19 -6.97
N LEU A 10 -5.80 20.61 -6.16
CA LEU A 10 -5.68 19.22 -5.70
C LEU A 10 -5.88 18.23 -6.86
N ARG A 11 -6.75 18.53 -7.82
CA ARG A 11 -6.84 17.77 -9.07
C ARG A 11 -5.50 17.80 -9.82
N THR A 12 -4.90 18.97 -10.04
CA THR A 12 -3.58 19.08 -10.70
C THR A 12 -2.50 18.28 -9.98
N MET A 13 -2.48 18.30 -8.64
CA MET A 13 -1.56 17.49 -7.85
C MET A 13 -1.79 15.99 -8.11
N THR A 14 -3.04 15.56 -8.15
CA THR A 14 -3.42 14.16 -8.42
C THR A 14 -2.97 13.71 -9.82
N GLU A 15 -3.07 14.58 -10.81
CA GLU A 15 -2.66 14.33 -12.21
C GLU A 15 -1.15 14.35 -12.42
N THR A 16 -0.37 14.83 -11.44
CA THR A 16 1.08 14.99 -11.57
C THR A 16 1.82 13.71 -11.15
N PRO A 17 2.53 13.02 -12.05
CA PRO A 17 3.35 11.86 -11.71
C PRO A 17 4.63 12.30 -10.96
N VAL A 18 5.09 11.47 -10.05
CA VAL A 18 6.31 11.69 -9.27
C VAL A 18 7.32 10.57 -9.59
N ALA A 19 8.42 10.92 -10.22
CA ALA A 19 9.41 9.95 -10.72
C ALA A 19 9.95 9.01 -9.64
N ALA A 20 10.11 9.48 -8.40
CA ALA A 20 10.60 8.68 -7.28
C ALA A 20 9.67 7.50 -6.91
N PHE A 21 8.40 7.56 -7.31
CA PHE A 21 7.41 6.49 -7.06
C PHE A 21 7.19 5.56 -8.24
N VAL A 22 7.94 5.72 -9.33
CA VAL A 22 7.80 4.89 -10.54
C VAL A 22 9.03 4.03 -10.72
N CYS A 23 8.82 2.72 -10.86
CA CYS A 23 9.88 1.79 -11.24
C CYS A 23 10.15 1.90 -12.74
N PRO A 24 11.34 2.37 -13.17
CA PRO A 24 11.63 2.58 -14.60
C PRO A 24 11.66 1.28 -15.42
N SER A 25 11.78 0.14 -14.76
CA SER A 25 11.69 -1.18 -15.40
C SER A 25 10.25 -1.62 -15.64
N ARG A 26 9.26 -0.98 -15.01
CA ARG A 26 7.86 -1.35 -15.14
C ARG A 26 7.13 -0.47 -16.14
N ARG A 27 7.22 0.85 -15.99
CA ARG A 27 6.49 1.83 -16.81
C ARG A 27 7.17 3.19 -16.86
N ALA A 28 6.77 4.00 -17.82
CA ALA A 28 7.25 5.37 -17.94
C ALA A 28 6.71 6.28 -16.83
N VAL A 29 7.44 7.35 -16.53
CA VAL A 29 6.98 8.40 -15.61
C VAL A 29 5.96 9.27 -16.33
N GLN A 30 4.68 8.90 -16.22
CA GLN A 30 3.56 9.63 -16.82
C GLN A 30 2.29 9.43 -15.99
N ALA A 31 1.26 10.22 -16.26
CA ALA A 31 -0.07 10.02 -15.70
C ALA A 31 -0.83 8.96 -16.50
N PHE A 32 -1.60 8.14 -15.80
CA PHE A 32 -2.38 7.03 -16.37
C PHE A 32 -3.88 7.25 -16.14
N PRO A 33 -4.78 6.61 -16.92
CA PRO A 33 -6.20 6.79 -16.79
C PRO A 33 -6.70 6.57 -15.36
N PHE A 34 -7.46 7.51 -14.82
CA PHE A 34 -8.14 7.37 -13.54
C PHE A 34 -9.48 6.67 -13.76
N ARG A 35 -9.64 5.45 -13.25
CA ARG A 35 -10.78 4.58 -13.54
C ARG A 35 -11.72 4.32 -12.37
N ARG A 36 -11.48 4.95 -11.23
CA ARG A 36 -12.30 4.76 -10.06
C ARG A 36 -13.69 5.31 -10.23
N ASP A 37 -14.69 4.51 -9.88
CA ASP A 37 -16.07 5.00 -9.73
C ASP A 37 -16.21 5.86 -8.46
N GLY A 38 -16.91 6.98 -8.60
CA GLY A 38 -17.15 7.91 -7.51
C GLY A 38 -16.34 9.20 -7.60
N SER A 39 -16.58 10.11 -6.67
CA SER A 39 -15.93 11.42 -6.62
C SER A 39 -14.89 11.49 -5.51
N LEU A 40 -13.79 12.19 -5.78
CA LEU A 40 -12.83 12.57 -4.76
C LEU A 40 -13.49 13.57 -3.80
N VAL A 41 -13.28 13.35 -2.49
CA VAL A 41 -13.93 14.18 -1.46
C VAL A 41 -13.39 15.62 -1.48
N ASN A 42 -12.07 15.76 -1.65
CA ASN A 42 -11.35 17.02 -1.49
C ASN A 42 -10.81 17.63 -2.78
N ALA A 43 -10.96 16.97 -3.92
CA ALA A 43 -10.49 17.42 -5.22
C ALA A 43 -11.58 17.27 -6.29
N ASP A 44 -11.43 17.97 -7.40
CA ASP A 44 -12.20 17.66 -8.59
C ASP A 44 -11.68 16.37 -9.20
N ASN A 45 -12.56 15.56 -9.78
CA ASN A 45 -12.16 14.29 -10.38
C ASN A 45 -11.19 14.50 -11.53
N PRO A 46 -10.05 13.82 -11.54
CA PRO A 46 -9.13 13.85 -12.65
C PRO A 46 -9.52 12.84 -13.73
N ASP A 47 -9.06 13.07 -14.97
CA ASP A 47 -9.17 12.08 -16.06
C ASP A 47 -7.99 11.09 -16.02
N VAL A 48 -6.85 11.54 -15.49
CA VAL A 48 -5.62 10.77 -15.33
C VAL A 48 -5.03 10.99 -13.95
N CYS A 49 -4.15 10.08 -13.48
CA CYS A 49 -3.48 10.26 -12.19
C CYS A 49 -2.04 9.75 -12.20
N GLY A 50 -1.22 10.36 -11.36
CA GLY A 50 0.08 9.79 -10.99
C GLY A 50 -0.11 8.60 -10.05
N ARG A 51 0.67 7.54 -10.23
CA ARG A 51 0.61 6.29 -9.47
C ARG A 51 1.92 5.96 -8.80
N SER A 52 1.90 4.98 -7.89
CA SER A 52 3.09 4.44 -7.24
C SER A 52 3.30 2.99 -7.63
N ASP A 53 4.55 2.60 -7.89
CA ASP A 53 4.97 1.19 -8.03
C ASP A 53 5.43 0.59 -6.70
N TYR A 54 5.41 1.40 -5.64
CA TYR A 54 5.78 1.01 -4.29
C TYR A 54 4.59 1.10 -3.36
N ALA A 55 4.57 0.22 -2.36
CA ALA A 55 3.52 0.17 -1.35
C ALA A 55 4.09 0.02 0.06
N ALA A 56 3.36 0.56 1.02
CA ALA A 56 3.66 0.48 2.43
C ALA A 56 3.43 -0.93 2.98
N ASN A 57 4.23 -1.32 3.96
CA ASN A 57 4.05 -2.56 4.69
C ASN A 57 3.02 -2.40 5.82
N ILE A 58 1.88 -3.07 5.70
CA ILE A 58 0.85 -3.13 6.74
C ILE A 58 1.05 -4.28 7.73
N GLY A 59 2.03 -5.15 7.48
CA GLY A 59 2.32 -6.32 8.29
C GLY A 59 1.65 -7.60 7.81
N ASP A 60 1.54 -8.55 8.72
CA ASP A 60 1.02 -9.90 8.51
C ASP A 60 -0.51 -10.01 8.67
N ALA A 61 -1.23 -8.91 8.67
CA ALA A 61 -2.68 -8.94 8.69
C ALA A 61 -3.22 -9.61 7.43
N VAL A 62 -4.18 -10.52 7.59
CA VAL A 62 -5.00 -10.99 6.46
C VAL A 62 -5.78 -9.79 5.95
N PRO A 63 -5.57 -9.37 4.72
CA PRO A 63 -6.24 -8.20 4.22
C PRO A 63 -7.69 -8.54 3.80
N VAL A 64 -8.58 -8.58 4.74
CA VAL A 64 -9.97 -8.26 4.49
C VAL A 64 -10.08 -6.74 4.44
N ASP A 65 -11.11 -6.19 3.86
CA ASP A 65 -11.30 -4.73 3.76
C ASP A 65 -11.36 -4.11 5.18
N GLN A 66 -10.16 -3.88 5.75
CA GLN A 66 -9.95 -3.49 7.16
C GLN A 66 -9.86 -1.98 7.32
N ARG A 67 -10.42 -1.25 6.36
CA ARG A 67 -10.47 0.20 6.41
C ARG A 67 -11.58 0.64 7.36
N ALA A 68 -11.23 1.44 8.36
CA ALA A 68 -12.25 2.25 9.00
C ALA A 68 -12.69 3.37 8.05
N ALA A 69 -13.96 3.73 8.07
CA ALA A 69 -14.42 4.91 7.35
C ALA A 69 -13.66 6.13 7.86
N GLY A 70 -13.10 6.95 6.96
CA GLY A 70 -12.39 8.17 7.34
C GLY A 70 -13.31 9.18 8.05
N PRO A 71 -12.76 10.14 8.81
CA PRO A 71 -13.56 11.16 9.49
C PRO A 71 -14.32 12.00 8.47
N LYS A 72 -15.59 12.30 8.76
CA LYS A 72 -16.48 13.09 7.91
C LYS A 72 -16.48 14.55 8.29
N THR A 73 -16.14 14.85 9.55
CA THR A 73 -16.07 16.21 10.09
C THR A 73 -14.69 16.51 10.68
N TRP A 74 -14.44 17.78 10.97
CA TRP A 74 -13.20 18.20 11.64
C TRP A 74 -13.13 17.65 13.08
N GLU A 75 -14.23 17.65 13.79
CA GLU A 75 -14.36 17.15 15.15
C GLU A 75 -14.09 15.65 15.20
N GLU A 76 -14.67 14.88 14.30
CA GLU A 76 -14.33 13.47 14.13
C GLU A 76 -12.83 13.28 13.84
N GLY A 77 -12.25 14.11 12.97
CA GLY A 77 -10.82 14.06 12.67
C GLY A 77 -9.94 14.27 13.90
N LEU A 78 -10.29 15.20 14.78
CA LEU A 78 -9.60 15.44 16.04
C LEU A 78 -9.75 14.25 17.01
N ALA A 79 -10.95 13.70 17.12
CA ALA A 79 -11.22 12.51 17.94
C ALA A 79 -10.48 11.27 17.43
N TRP A 80 -10.24 11.18 16.14
CA TRP A 80 -9.39 10.15 15.56
C TRP A 80 -7.93 10.37 15.92
N ASP A 81 -7.49 11.60 15.94
CA ASP A 81 -6.11 11.95 16.24
C ASP A 81 -5.74 11.68 17.70
N ASP A 82 -6.65 11.88 18.65
CA ASP A 82 -6.44 11.57 20.07
C ASP A 82 -6.64 10.09 20.44
N GLY A 83 -7.10 9.26 19.49
CA GLY A 83 -7.31 7.83 19.69
C GLY A 83 -8.58 7.50 20.50
N SER A 84 -9.49 8.46 20.70
CA SER A 84 -10.72 8.27 21.49
C SER A 84 -11.78 7.44 20.74
N LEU A 85 -11.63 7.26 19.41
CA LEU A 85 -12.57 6.46 18.64
C LEU A 85 -12.21 4.97 18.66
N PRO A 86 -13.20 4.09 18.94
CA PRO A 86 -12.99 2.63 18.94
C PRO A 86 -12.40 2.09 17.63
N GLU A 87 -12.75 2.69 16.49
CA GLU A 87 -12.25 2.33 15.17
C GLU A 87 -10.74 2.50 15.05
N ALA A 88 -10.16 3.52 15.66
CA ALA A 88 -8.70 3.75 15.63
C ALA A 88 -7.96 2.63 16.38
N ALA A 89 -8.47 2.21 17.54
CA ALA A 89 -7.93 1.09 18.29
C ALA A 89 -8.07 -0.23 17.54
N TRP A 90 -9.20 -0.45 16.88
CA TRP A 90 -9.47 -1.63 16.06
C TRP A 90 -8.51 -1.74 14.88
N VAL A 91 -8.26 -0.65 14.15
CA VAL A 91 -7.28 -0.61 13.06
C VAL A 91 -5.88 -0.91 13.57
N ALA A 92 -5.48 -0.26 14.67
CA ALA A 92 -4.15 -0.43 15.24
C ALA A 92 -3.89 -1.87 15.72
N ALA A 93 -4.91 -2.55 16.26
CA ALA A 93 -4.81 -3.91 16.74
C ALA A 93 -4.68 -4.96 15.61
N ARG A 94 -5.04 -4.61 14.38
CA ARG A 94 -5.05 -5.54 13.24
C ARG A 94 -3.83 -5.43 12.33
N HIS A 95 -3.03 -4.36 12.46
CA HIS A 95 -1.89 -4.14 11.60
C HIS A 95 -0.58 -4.24 12.39
N SER A 96 0.19 -5.23 12.08
CA SER A 96 1.51 -5.47 12.71
C SER A 96 2.67 -4.75 12.01
N GLY A 97 2.44 -4.21 10.81
CA GLY A 97 3.43 -3.45 10.05
C GLY A 97 3.66 -2.03 10.58
N VAL A 98 4.24 -1.18 9.76
CA VAL A 98 4.69 0.16 10.19
C VAL A 98 3.87 1.30 9.59
N MET A 99 3.25 1.10 8.43
CA MET A 99 2.45 2.12 7.75
C MET A 99 1.07 1.57 7.41
N PHE A 100 0.08 1.96 8.19
CA PHE A 100 -1.33 1.60 8.01
C PHE A 100 -2.21 2.78 8.40
N GLN A 101 -3.51 2.68 8.17
CA GLN A 101 -4.44 3.75 8.50
C GLN A 101 -4.27 4.20 9.95
N LEU A 102 -4.03 5.49 10.18
CA LEU A 102 -3.79 6.11 11.50
C LEU A 102 -2.54 5.61 12.23
N SER A 103 -1.61 4.94 11.55
CA SER A 103 -0.41 4.44 12.22
C SER A 103 0.41 5.58 12.85
N ARG A 104 0.86 5.35 14.10
CA ARG A 104 1.76 6.22 14.87
C ARG A 104 2.98 5.43 15.34
N VAL A 105 3.54 4.63 14.43
CA VAL A 105 4.68 3.76 14.74
C VAL A 105 5.95 4.62 14.79
N ALA A 106 6.54 4.68 15.98
CA ALA A 106 7.86 5.28 16.18
C ALA A 106 8.95 4.19 16.26
N PRO A 107 10.23 4.52 16.06
CA PRO A 107 11.31 3.52 16.10
C PRO A 107 11.31 2.63 17.37
N ARG A 108 10.93 3.19 18.53
CA ARG A 108 10.80 2.42 19.79
C ARG A 108 9.73 1.33 19.77
N HIS A 109 8.79 1.39 18.82
CA HIS A 109 7.71 0.40 18.65
C HIS A 109 8.11 -0.74 17.70
N ILE A 110 9.31 -0.69 17.12
CA ILE A 110 9.84 -1.69 16.19
C ILE A 110 10.87 -2.51 16.97
N THR A 111 10.37 -3.42 17.81
CA THR A 111 11.19 -4.15 18.77
C THR A 111 12.03 -5.25 18.12
N ASP A 112 11.65 -5.74 16.95
CA ASP A 112 12.38 -6.77 16.21
C ASP A 112 13.59 -6.21 15.46
N GLY A 113 13.73 -4.87 15.45
CA GLY A 113 14.85 -4.13 14.91
C GLY A 113 14.56 -3.45 13.57
N LEU A 114 15.02 -2.21 13.45
CA LEU A 114 14.77 -1.38 12.27
C LEU A 114 15.30 -2.00 10.98
N SER A 115 16.43 -2.68 11.02
CA SER A 115 17.02 -3.37 9.86
C SER A 115 16.37 -4.71 9.53
N LYS A 116 15.47 -5.20 10.38
CA LYS A 116 14.78 -6.49 10.26
C LYS A 116 13.28 -6.33 9.97
N THR A 117 12.80 -5.11 9.89
CA THR A 117 11.38 -4.82 9.64
C THR A 117 11.23 -4.06 8.33
N TYR A 118 10.40 -4.57 7.43
CA TYR A 118 10.09 -3.89 6.17
C TYR A 118 9.33 -2.58 6.41
N LEU A 119 9.73 -1.55 5.70
CA LEU A 119 9.04 -0.25 5.64
C LEU A 119 8.08 -0.20 4.44
N LEU A 120 8.62 -0.46 3.26
CA LEU A 120 7.90 -0.46 1.98
C LEU A 120 8.61 -1.37 0.97
N GLY A 121 7.93 -1.70 -0.10
CA GLY A 121 8.49 -2.48 -1.18
C GLY A 121 7.79 -2.26 -2.52
N GLU A 122 8.32 -2.86 -3.56
CA GLU A 122 7.65 -2.91 -4.87
C GLU A 122 6.37 -3.74 -4.75
N LYS A 123 5.29 -3.30 -5.39
CA LYS A 123 3.99 -3.97 -5.36
C LYS A 123 3.80 -4.87 -6.60
N PHE A 124 3.15 -6.02 -6.41
CA PHE A 124 2.72 -6.86 -7.54
C PHE A 124 1.69 -6.12 -8.39
N LEU A 125 1.85 -6.20 -9.71
CA LEU A 125 0.86 -5.77 -10.70
C LEU A 125 0.87 -6.71 -11.91
N PRO A 126 -0.30 -7.04 -12.49
CA PRO A 126 -0.36 -7.71 -13.77
C PRO A 126 0.20 -6.79 -14.88
N PRO A 127 1.08 -7.27 -15.78
CA PRO A 127 1.66 -6.44 -16.84
C PRO A 127 0.62 -5.79 -17.77
N GLU A 128 -0.48 -6.47 -18.04
CA GLU A 128 -1.60 -5.95 -18.83
C GLU A 128 -2.34 -4.78 -18.17
N GLU A 129 -2.11 -4.57 -16.86
CA GLU A 129 -2.75 -3.52 -16.09
C GLU A 129 -1.83 -2.33 -15.76
N TYR A 130 -0.56 -2.35 -16.19
CA TYR A 130 0.43 -1.30 -15.86
C TYR A 130 -0.05 0.11 -16.22
N GLU A 131 -0.81 0.23 -17.29
CA GLU A 131 -1.27 1.52 -17.81
C GLU A 131 -2.80 1.66 -17.84
N SER A 132 -3.55 0.58 -17.59
CA SER A 132 -4.99 0.53 -17.82
C SER A 132 -5.82 1.24 -16.76
N GLY A 133 -5.41 1.15 -15.49
CA GLY A 133 -6.18 1.61 -14.33
C GLY A 133 -7.31 0.69 -13.91
N TYR A 134 -7.30 -0.56 -14.32
CA TYR A 134 -8.31 -1.53 -13.93
C TYR A 134 -7.88 -2.49 -12.81
N SER A 135 -6.61 -2.50 -12.45
CA SER A 135 -6.15 -3.24 -11.26
C SER A 135 -6.60 -2.52 -10.00
N PHE A 136 -7.30 -3.21 -9.09
CA PHE A 136 -7.70 -2.65 -7.80
C PHE A 136 -6.52 -2.27 -6.90
N GLY A 137 -5.34 -2.79 -7.17
CA GLY A 137 -4.11 -2.39 -6.50
C GLY A 137 -3.38 -1.24 -7.20
N ASP A 138 -3.99 -0.62 -8.25
CA ASP A 138 -3.40 0.46 -9.04
C ASP A 138 -4.44 1.29 -9.83
N ASP A 139 -5.67 1.40 -9.33
CA ASP A 139 -6.75 2.14 -10.00
C ASP A 139 -6.89 3.59 -9.51
N GLN A 140 -6.21 3.94 -8.42
CA GLN A 140 -6.29 5.23 -7.78
C GLN A 140 -4.98 6.02 -7.86
N ALA A 141 -5.07 7.29 -7.44
CA ALA A 141 -3.93 8.20 -7.42
C ALA A 141 -2.95 7.91 -6.28
N LEU A 142 -1.70 8.33 -6.47
CA LEU A 142 -0.65 8.29 -5.45
C LEU A 142 -1.09 8.84 -4.07
N TYR A 143 -2.06 9.74 -4.04
CA TYR A 143 -2.50 10.44 -2.81
C TYR A 143 -3.79 9.88 -2.20
N VAL A 144 -4.19 8.66 -2.55
CA VAL A 144 -5.43 8.05 -2.05
C VAL A 144 -5.41 7.80 -0.53
N GLY A 145 -4.23 7.71 0.07
CA GLY A 145 -4.06 7.35 1.48
C GLY A 145 -4.03 5.84 1.69
N PHE A 146 -4.66 5.34 2.77
CA PHE A 146 -4.67 3.90 3.04
C PHE A 146 -5.66 3.18 2.12
N ASP A 147 -5.10 2.52 1.13
CA ASP A 147 -5.81 1.71 0.15
C ASP A 147 -4.90 0.61 -0.40
N ARG A 148 -5.45 -0.35 -1.15
CA ARG A 148 -4.68 -1.39 -1.87
C ARG A 148 -3.65 -0.77 -2.82
N ASP A 149 -3.92 0.40 -3.39
CA ASP A 149 -2.97 1.11 -4.24
C ASP A 149 -1.65 1.44 -3.54
N GLN A 150 -1.70 1.67 -2.22
CA GLN A 150 -0.56 2.15 -1.43
C GLN A 150 -0.12 1.19 -0.32
N SER A 151 -0.76 0.02 -0.19
CA SER A 151 -0.54 -0.88 0.93
C SER A 151 -0.42 -2.33 0.48
N ARG A 152 0.49 -3.10 1.11
CA ARG A 152 0.68 -4.54 0.88
C ARG A 152 0.86 -5.28 2.20
N SER A 153 0.40 -6.53 2.21
CA SER A 153 0.55 -7.44 3.33
C SER A 153 1.75 -8.37 3.14
N THR A 154 2.33 -8.79 4.24
CA THR A 154 3.33 -9.86 4.29
C THR A 154 2.78 -11.16 4.84
N HIS A 155 1.45 -11.27 5.01
CA HIS A 155 0.83 -12.52 5.45
C HIS A 155 1.25 -13.69 4.55
N ARG A 156 1.42 -14.87 5.14
CA ARG A 156 1.91 -16.09 4.43
C ARG A 156 1.07 -16.48 3.21
N LEU A 157 -0.20 -16.09 3.14
CA LEU A 157 -1.06 -16.27 1.97
C LEU A 157 -0.77 -15.25 0.85
N HIS A 158 0.04 -14.23 1.13
CA HIS A 158 0.45 -13.19 0.19
C HIS A 158 1.97 -13.17 0.01
N PRO A 159 2.58 -14.30 -0.45
CA PRO A 159 4.01 -14.32 -0.73
C PRO A 159 4.37 -13.31 -1.81
N PRO A 160 5.60 -12.81 -1.85
CA PRO A 160 6.02 -11.92 -2.92
C PRO A 160 5.96 -12.62 -4.27
N LEU A 161 5.53 -11.89 -5.32
CA LEU A 161 5.30 -12.45 -6.64
C LEU A 161 6.04 -11.64 -7.71
N ARG A 162 6.54 -12.34 -8.73
CA ARG A 162 6.91 -11.67 -9.98
C ARG A 162 5.65 -11.22 -10.72
N ASP A 163 5.69 -10.04 -11.32
CA ASP A 163 4.61 -9.54 -12.17
C ASP A 163 4.31 -10.55 -13.30
N ARG A 164 3.08 -10.92 -13.41
CA ARG A 164 2.56 -11.90 -14.38
C ARG A 164 1.09 -11.63 -14.66
N THR A 165 0.60 -12.09 -15.78
CA THR A 165 -0.83 -12.08 -16.08
C THR A 165 -1.62 -12.74 -14.96
N ALA A 166 -2.63 -12.07 -14.50
CA ALA A 166 -3.52 -12.54 -13.45
C ALA A 166 -4.98 -12.33 -13.87
N PRO A 167 -5.89 -13.24 -13.46
CA PRO A 167 -7.32 -13.02 -13.69
C PRO A 167 -7.76 -11.71 -13.03
N ARG A 168 -8.59 -10.94 -13.72
CA ARG A 168 -9.26 -9.79 -13.12
C ARG A 168 -10.25 -10.29 -12.07
N VAL A 169 -10.05 -9.89 -10.83
CA VAL A 169 -11.01 -10.13 -9.76
C VAL A 169 -12.03 -9.01 -9.76
N TRP A 170 -13.30 -9.35 -9.99
CA TRP A 170 -14.38 -8.39 -10.00
C TRP A 170 -14.78 -7.97 -8.57
N LEU A 171 -15.39 -6.80 -8.45
CA LEU A 171 -15.79 -6.18 -7.16
C LEU A 171 -16.54 -7.10 -6.18
N LYS A 172 -17.30 -8.08 -6.68
CA LYS A 172 -18.06 -9.03 -5.86
C LYS A 172 -17.19 -10.05 -5.11
N ASP A 173 -15.95 -10.22 -5.56
CA ASP A 173 -15.02 -11.22 -5.01
C ASP A 173 -13.95 -10.56 -4.11
N ARG A 174 -14.25 -9.38 -3.53
CA ARG A 174 -13.32 -8.58 -2.71
C ARG A 174 -12.82 -9.28 -1.46
N ASP A 175 -13.59 -10.25 -0.95
CA ASP A 175 -13.26 -11.00 0.27
C ASP A 175 -12.52 -12.29 -0.05
N ASP A 176 -12.15 -12.54 -1.31
CA ASP A 176 -11.40 -13.72 -1.71
C ASP A 176 -9.93 -13.56 -1.30
N GLU A 177 -9.46 -14.48 -0.45
CA GLU A 177 -8.04 -14.56 -0.01
C GLU A 177 -7.07 -14.77 -1.17
N THR A 178 -7.56 -15.13 -2.36
CA THR A 178 -6.76 -15.30 -3.58
C THR A 178 -6.46 -13.99 -4.32
N VAL A 179 -6.94 -12.85 -3.82
CA VAL A 179 -6.72 -11.54 -4.45
C VAL A 179 -5.25 -11.14 -4.35
N LEU A 180 -4.58 -11.10 -5.49
CA LEU A 180 -3.14 -10.79 -5.57
C LEU A 180 -2.80 -9.31 -5.33
N ASP A 181 -3.81 -8.43 -5.23
CA ASP A 181 -3.63 -7.00 -5.02
C ASP A 181 -2.99 -6.64 -3.66
N TRP A 182 -2.88 -7.61 -2.76
CA TRP A 182 -2.22 -7.43 -1.47
C TRP A 182 -0.77 -7.93 -1.45
N ASN A 183 -0.30 -8.56 -2.53
CA ASN A 183 1.04 -9.10 -2.59
C ASN A 183 2.07 -8.00 -2.91
N PHE A 184 3.21 -8.03 -2.24
CA PHE A 184 4.42 -7.40 -2.75
C PHE A 184 4.87 -8.12 -4.01
N GLY A 185 5.59 -7.42 -4.90
CA GLY A 185 6.06 -8.02 -6.13
C GLY A 185 6.72 -7.01 -7.07
N SER A 186 7.28 -7.49 -8.15
CA SER A 186 8.01 -6.63 -9.08
C SER A 186 8.05 -7.20 -10.49
N THR A 187 8.30 -6.33 -11.47
CA THR A 187 8.64 -6.70 -12.85
C THR A 187 10.03 -7.34 -12.97
N HIS A 188 10.90 -7.19 -11.96
CA HIS A 188 12.24 -7.77 -11.98
C HIS A 188 12.20 -9.29 -11.97
N HIS A 189 13.17 -9.93 -12.66
CA HIS A 189 13.08 -11.37 -12.96
C HIS A 189 13.21 -12.29 -11.75
N GLN A 190 14.09 -11.99 -10.80
CA GLN A 190 14.47 -12.91 -9.73
C GLN A 190 14.06 -12.44 -8.32
N SER A 191 13.82 -11.15 -8.14
CA SER A 191 13.63 -10.55 -6.84
C SER A 191 12.90 -9.23 -6.93
N LEU A 192 12.34 -8.78 -5.81
CA LEU A 192 11.80 -7.44 -5.63
C LEU A 192 12.69 -6.60 -4.71
N GLY A 193 12.57 -5.30 -4.80
CA GLY A 193 13.21 -4.35 -3.89
C GLY A 193 12.35 -4.13 -2.64
N MET A 194 12.95 -4.30 -1.46
CA MET A 194 12.32 -3.99 -0.17
C MET A 194 13.20 -3.02 0.61
N ALA A 195 12.63 -1.96 1.15
CA ALA A 195 13.28 -1.06 2.08
C ALA A 195 12.93 -1.47 3.52
N SER A 196 13.92 -1.46 4.39
CA SER A 196 13.76 -1.68 5.84
C SER A 196 13.59 -0.35 6.58
N CYS A 197 13.14 -0.42 7.83
CA CYS A 197 12.87 0.77 8.65
C CYS A 197 14.12 1.59 9.02
N ASP A 198 15.32 1.04 8.84
CA ASP A 198 16.60 1.75 8.98
C ASP A 198 17.04 2.48 7.69
N GLY A 199 16.25 2.40 6.62
CA GLY A 199 16.53 2.99 5.32
C GLY A 199 17.39 2.12 4.40
N SER A 200 17.83 0.95 4.83
CA SER A 200 18.53 0.00 3.96
C SER A 200 17.59 -0.59 2.92
N VAL A 201 18.11 -0.85 1.72
CA VAL A 201 17.34 -1.50 0.64
C VAL A 201 18.01 -2.83 0.31
N ARG A 202 17.21 -3.87 0.19
CA ARG A 202 17.67 -5.21 -0.16
C ARG A 202 16.82 -5.84 -1.27
N ARG A 203 17.40 -6.83 -1.94
CA ARG A 203 16.67 -7.69 -2.86
C ARG A 203 16.13 -8.89 -2.10
N VAL A 204 14.84 -9.19 -2.30
CA VAL A 204 14.16 -10.35 -1.71
C VAL A 204 13.73 -11.27 -2.85
N GLY A 205 14.17 -12.52 -2.83
CA GLY A 205 13.78 -13.54 -3.81
C GLY A 205 12.30 -13.88 -3.72
N TYR A 206 11.70 -14.30 -4.82
CA TYR A 206 10.30 -14.76 -4.82
C TYR A 206 10.13 -16.15 -4.18
N ASP A 207 11.22 -16.84 -3.92
CA ASP A 207 11.31 -18.12 -3.23
C ASP A 207 11.58 -17.98 -1.72
N VAL A 208 11.55 -16.76 -1.18
CA VAL A 208 11.66 -16.52 0.25
C VAL A 208 10.62 -17.33 1.00
N ASP A 209 11.02 -17.96 2.10
CA ASP A 209 10.09 -18.68 2.97
C ASP A 209 8.94 -17.74 3.40
N PRO A 210 7.67 -18.11 3.15
CA PRO A 210 6.53 -17.25 3.50
C PRO A 210 6.48 -16.85 4.97
N VAL A 211 6.96 -17.71 5.88
CA VAL A 211 7.04 -17.40 7.32
C VAL A 211 8.12 -16.37 7.59
N VAL A 212 9.25 -16.44 6.89
CA VAL A 212 10.33 -15.43 6.97
C VAL A 212 9.82 -14.09 6.45
N HIS A 213 9.13 -14.09 5.31
CA HIS A 213 8.53 -12.87 4.74
C HIS A 213 7.51 -12.23 5.69
N GLU A 214 6.63 -13.04 6.29
CA GLU A 214 5.63 -12.63 7.27
C GLU A 214 6.29 -11.96 8.49
N ARG A 215 7.32 -12.57 9.06
CA ARG A 215 8.06 -12.03 10.21
C ARG A 215 8.79 -10.72 9.92
N LEU A 216 9.39 -10.61 8.72
CA LEU A 216 10.04 -9.36 8.30
C LEU A 216 9.03 -8.23 8.08
N GLY A 217 7.75 -8.54 7.90
CA GLY A 217 6.67 -7.56 7.84
C GLY A 217 6.17 -7.12 9.22
N ASN A 218 6.32 -7.94 10.24
CA ASN A 218 5.89 -7.64 11.60
C ASN A 218 6.95 -6.80 12.34
N ARG A 219 6.51 -5.78 13.07
CA ARG A 219 7.41 -4.87 13.81
C ARG A 219 7.77 -5.34 15.21
N ALA A 220 7.05 -6.35 15.76
CA ALA A 220 7.11 -6.65 17.19
C ALA A 220 6.55 -8.05 17.54
N ASP A 221 6.86 -9.09 16.76
CA ASP A 221 6.46 -10.47 17.07
C ASP A 221 7.50 -11.22 17.93
N GLY A 222 8.67 -10.62 18.15
CA GLY A 222 9.78 -11.22 18.87
C GLY A 222 10.50 -12.35 18.11
N GLN A 223 10.18 -12.53 16.82
CA GLN A 223 10.73 -13.57 15.96
C GLN A 223 11.83 -13.00 15.06
N ILE A 224 13.01 -12.76 15.63
CA ILE A 224 14.12 -12.17 14.89
C ILE A 224 14.60 -13.14 13.80
N VAL A 225 14.42 -12.76 12.56
CA VAL A 225 14.90 -13.51 11.41
C VAL A 225 16.28 -13.01 11.01
N GLN A 226 17.21 -13.94 10.80
CA GLN A 226 18.47 -13.61 10.11
C GLN A 226 18.17 -13.64 8.61
N PRO A 227 18.28 -12.51 7.89
CA PRO A 227 18.20 -12.56 6.43
C PRO A 227 19.45 -13.27 5.92
N GLU A 228 19.23 -14.25 5.06
CA GLU A 228 20.31 -14.92 4.29
C GLU A 228 20.93 -13.96 3.29
#